data_7dfd8735ffd2773365ca0b67a4b0b5bb
#
_entry.id   7dfd8735ffd2773365ca0b67a4b0b5bb
#
_cell.length_a   1.000
_cell.length_b   1.000
_cell.length_c   1.000
_cell.angle_alpha   90.00
_cell.angle_beta   90.00
_cell.angle_gamma   90.00
#
_symmetry.space_group_name_H-M   'P 1'
#
loop_
_entity.id
_entity.type
_entity.pdbx_description
1 polymer ?
#
loop_
_entity_poly.entity_id
_entity_poly.type
_entity_poly.pdbx_seq_one_letter_code
_entity_poly.pdbx_strand_id
1 'polypeptide(L)'
;MLVKVYGAAVQGIDATIVTIEVNSSRGIKFFLVGLPDSAVKESHERIISALQVNGYKFPTCQIVVNMAPADIRKEGSAYDLPLAIGILAATQIVSEEKLSRYLIIGELSLDGSLQPVKGALSIAISAREQGFEGFILPKQNAREAAVVNNLKVYGVENIKEVIEFFNNERNLEPSIVNTREEFYEHQSSFPYDFADVKGQESVKRALEVAASGGHNLIMIGSPGSGKSMMAKCMPSILPPLSLGESLETTKIHSVAGKLGKDSSLIAIRPFRSPHHTISQVAMVGGGTNPQPGEISLAHNGLLFLDELPEFNRSVLEVLRQPLEDRHISIARAKYSLDYPARFMLVASMNPCPCGYYNHPTRACVCNPGQVQRYLNRISGPLLDRIDIQIEIVPVPFEKMAERHHAESSASIRERVIKARKIQAQRFANHPGIYCNAQMEAGLLHLYAQPNEAGLKLLRTAMTRLNLSARAYGRILKVARTIADLDNSEHITSIHLAEAISYRNLDREDWAG
;
A
#
# COMPACT_ATOMS: atom_id res chain seq x y z
N MET A 1 -44.79 5.22 8.81
CA MET A 1 -44.34 4.13 7.91
C MET A 1 -42.88 3.84 8.23
N LEU A 2 -42.49 2.57 8.28
CA LEU A 2 -41.11 2.18 8.55
C LEU A 2 -40.48 1.64 7.24
N VAL A 3 -39.36 2.22 6.84
CA VAL A 3 -38.61 1.85 5.62
C VAL A 3 -37.18 1.51 6.00
N LYS A 4 -36.57 0.56 5.27
CA LYS A 4 -35.15 0.21 5.41
C LYS A 4 -34.38 0.55 4.15
N VAL A 5 -33.26 1.25 4.33
CA VAL A 5 -32.27 1.55 3.30
C VAL A 5 -30.90 1.07 3.79
N TYR A 6 -30.01 0.78 2.89
CA TYR A 6 -28.70 0.22 3.22
C TYR A 6 -27.58 1.16 2.79
N GLY A 7 -26.72 1.50 3.74
CA GLY A 7 -25.45 2.17 3.56
C GLY A 7 -24.29 1.29 4.01
N ALA A 8 -23.09 1.84 4.14
CA ALA A 8 -21.94 1.11 4.64
C ALA A 8 -21.01 1.98 5.49
N ALA A 9 -20.31 1.36 6.44
CA ALA A 9 -19.22 1.94 7.23
C ALA A 9 -17.91 1.28 6.83
N VAL A 10 -16.86 2.05 6.62
CA VAL A 10 -15.50 1.54 6.38
C VAL A 10 -14.74 1.50 7.69
N GLN A 11 -14.15 0.34 8.02
CA GLN A 11 -13.31 0.13 9.18
C GLN A 11 -12.00 -0.55 8.77
N GLY A 12 -10.87 0.12 8.98
CA GLY A 12 -9.61 -0.36 8.43
C GLY A 12 -9.64 -0.36 6.91
N ILE A 13 -9.51 -1.53 6.30
CA ILE A 13 -9.61 -1.74 4.84
C ILE A 13 -10.91 -2.44 4.42
N ASP A 14 -11.74 -2.83 5.36
CA ASP A 14 -12.98 -3.56 5.11
C ASP A 14 -14.21 -2.68 5.34
N ALA A 15 -15.35 -3.10 4.82
CA ALA A 15 -16.61 -2.39 4.98
C ALA A 15 -17.68 -3.28 5.63
N THR A 16 -18.49 -2.67 6.47
CA THR A 16 -19.66 -3.31 7.10
C THR A 16 -20.91 -2.61 6.63
N ILE A 17 -21.92 -3.38 6.25
CA ILE A 17 -23.22 -2.84 5.84
C ILE A 17 -23.95 -2.24 7.04
N VAL A 18 -24.50 -1.05 6.85
CA VAL A 18 -25.30 -0.31 7.83
C VAL A 18 -26.73 -0.27 7.37
N THR A 19 -27.62 -0.85 8.17
CA THR A 19 -29.07 -0.74 7.95
C THR A 19 -29.58 0.58 8.51
N ILE A 20 -30.19 1.38 7.68
CA ILE A 20 -30.78 2.66 8.02
C ILE A 20 -32.30 2.48 8.04
N GLU A 21 -32.89 2.46 9.23
CA GLU A 21 -34.32 2.34 9.43
C GLU A 21 -34.93 3.73 9.63
N VAL A 22 -35.83 4.13 8.76
CA VAL A 22 -36.48 5.45 8.82
C VAL A 22 -37.97 5.26 9.11
N ASN A 23 -38.43 5.83 10.21
CA ASN A 23 -39.83 5.81 10.60
C ASN A 23 -40.43 7.21 10.59
N SER A 24 -41.52 7.38 9.84
CA SER A 24 -42.28 8.62 9.80
C SER A 24 -43.57 8.52 10.64
N SER A 25 -43.85 9.54 11.46
CA SER A 25 -45.02 9.60 12.33
C SER A 25 -45.55 11.03 12.44
N ARG A 26 -46.66 11.25 13.17
CA ARG A 26 -47.18 12.60 13.43
C ARG A 26 -46.25 13.39 14.33
N GLY A 27 -45.93 14.61 13.98
CA GLY A 27 -45.05 15.52 14.71
C GLY A 27 -44.15 16.31 13.76
N ILE A 28 -43.14 17.05 14.31
CA ILE A 28 -42.23 17.92 13.55
C ILE A 28 -40.75 17.70 13.93
N LYS A 29 -40.45 16.67 14.75
CA LYS A 29 -39.09 16.46 15.27
C LYS A 29 -38.31 15.46 14.40
N PHE A 30 -37.02 15.74 14.29
CA PHE A 30 -36.04 14.83 13.65
C PHE A 30 -35.15 14.21 14.71
N PHE A 31 -35.05 12.90 14.74
CA PHE A 31 -34.19 12.13 15.65
C PHE A 31 -33.29 11.18 14.86
N LEU A 32 -32.01 11.17 15.22
CA LEU A 32 -31.00 10.29 14.62
C LEU A 32 -30.31 9.51 15.74
N VAL A 33 -30.42 8.17 15.72
CA VAL A 33 -29.85 7.28 16.72
C VAL A 33 -28.96 6.22 16.07
N GLY A 34 -28.10 5.52 16.83
CA GLY A 34 -27.20 4.51 16.33
C GLY A 34 -25.74 4.98 16.20
N LEU A 35 -25.25 5.80 17.14
CA LEU A 35 -23.89 6.34 17.22
C LEU A 35 -23.43 7.15 15.99
N PRO A 36 -24.25 8.10 15.49
CA PRO A 36 -23.81 9.03 14.44
C PRO A 36 -22.78 10.02 15.00
N ASP A 37 -21.76 10.36 14.20
CA ASP A 37 -20.84 11.44 14.50
C ASP A 37 -21.46 12.83 14.21
N SER A 38 -20.67 13.90 14.37
CA SER A 38 -21.13 15.27 14.06
C SER A 38 -21.46 15.44 12.59
N ALA A 39 -20.65 14.89 11.67
CA ALA A 39 -20.86 15.02 10.23
C ALA A 39 -22.16 14.34 9.78
N VAL A 40 -22.51 13.19 10.35
CA VAL A 40 -23.79 12.52 10.10
C VAL A 40 -24.96 13.30 10.69
N LYS A 41 -24.78 13.98 11.83
CA LYS A 41 -25.84 14.84 12.40
C LYS A 41 -26.10 16.08 11.56
N GLU A 42 -25.07 16.65 10.94
CA GLU A 42 -25.15 17.80 10.03
C GLU A 42 -25.80 17.44 8.68
N SER A 43 -25.94 16.15 8.35
CA SER A 43 -26.58 15.70 7.12
C SER A 43 -27.99 16.23 6.95
N HIS A 44 -28.72 16.47 8.07
CA HIS A 44 -30.08 17.01 8.04
C HIS A 44 -30.16 18.31 7.26
N GLU A 45 -29.26 19.26 7.51
CA GLU A 45 -29.26 20.58 6.84
C GLU A 45 -28.85 20.43 5.35
N ARG A 46 -27.88 19.57 5.05
CA ARG A 46 -27.48 19.30 3.65
C ARG A 46 -28.61 18.66 2.86
N ILE A 47 -29.32 17.70 3.45
CA ILE A 47 -30.45 17.02 2.82
C ILE A 47 -31.58 17.99 2.54
N ILE A 48 -31.95 18.85 3.50
CA ILE A 48 -33.01 19.88 3.30
C ILE A 48 -32.66 20.75 2.12
N SER A 49 -31.45 21.33 2.08
CA SER A 49 -31.02 22.21 1.00
C SER A 49 -31.02 21.48 -0.36
N ALA A 50 -30.41 20.30 -0.43
CA ALA A 50 -30.32 19.51 -1.64
C ALA A 50 -31.70 19.16 -2.22
N LEU A 51 -32.65 18.77 -1.37
CA LEU A 51 -34.02 18.49 -1.79
C LEU A 51 -34.73 19.75 -2.31
N GLN A 52 -34.64 20.88 -1.60
CA GLN A 52 -35.29 22.14 -2.00
C GLN A 52 -34.79 22.63 -3.36
N VAL A 53 -33.47 22.60 -3.60
CA VAL A 53 -32.89 23.02 -4.89
C VAL A 53 -33.36 22.12 -6.04
N ASN A 54 -33.58 20.83 -5.79
CA ASN A 54 -34.07 19.88 -6.79
C ASN A 54 -35.62 19.80 -6.90
N GLY A 55 -36.33 20.71 -6.26
CA GLY A 55 -37.80 20.82 -6.38
C GLY A 55 -38.59 19.91 -5.44
N TYR A 56 -37.93 19.21 -4.51
CA TYR A 56 -38.56 18.37 -3.50
C TYR A 56 -38.70 19.12 -2.18
N LYS A 57 -39.82 18.92 -1.48
CA LYS A 57 -40.03 19.50 -0.14
C LYS A 57 -39.56 18.50 0.92
N PHE A 58 -38.79 18.97 1.91
CA PHE A 58 -38.52 18.17 3.08
C PHE A 58 -39.83 17.90 3.84
N PRO A 59 -40.13 16.65 4.25
CA PRO A 59 -41.40 16.30 4.87
C PRO A 59 -41.61 17.00 6.23
N THR A 60 -42.81 17.53 6.44
CA THR A 60 -43.25 18.15 7.69
C THR A 60 -43.88 17.13 8.65
N CYS A 61 -43.14 16.09 9.00
CA CYS A 61 -43.58 15.06 9.94
C CYS A 61 -42.44 14.70 10.91
N GLN A 62 -42.77 13.98 11.96
CA GLN A 62 -41.72 13.45 12.84
C GLN A 62 -41.00 12.31 12.14
N ILE A 63 -39.67 12.40 12.09
CA ILE A 63 -38.80 11.40 11.49
C ILE A 63 -37.85 10.86 12.56
N VAL A 64 -37.82 9.55 12.71
CA VAL A 64 -36.86 8.86 13.56
C VAL A 64 -36.01 7.95 12.68
N VAL A 65 -34.71 8.18 12.69
CA VAL A 65 -33.74 7.36 11.95
C VAL A 65 -32.92 6.54 12.94
N ASN A 66 -32.85 5.23 12.72
CA ASN A 66 -31.97 4.34 13.45
C ASN A 66 -30.94 3.71 12.50
N MET A 67 -29.65 3.80 12.88
CA MET A 67 -28.53 3.26 12.09
C MET A 67 -27.95 2.05 12.79
N ALA A 68 -28.24 0.83 12.32
CA ALA A 68 -27.77 -0.43 12.89
C ALA A 68 -26.60 -1.04 12.08
N PRO A 69 -25.66 -1.74 12.75
CA PRO A 69 -25.58 -2.06 14.17
C PRO A 69 -25.11 -0.89 15.03
N ALA A 70 -25.51 -0.85 16.30
CA ALA A 70 -25.20 0.29 17.19
C ALA A 70 -23.79 0.28 17.77
N ASP A 71 -23.05 -0.83 17.68
CA ASP A 71 -21.67 -0.97 18.13
C ASP A 71 -20.64 -0.34 17.15
N ILE A 72 -21.04 -0.13 15.91
CA ILE A 72 -20.21 0.52 14.89
C ILE A 72 -20.52 2.01 14.84
N ARG A 73 -19.47 2.83 14.95
CA ARG A 73 -19.59 4.28 14.77
C ARG A 73 -19.79 4.61 13.28
N LYS A 74 -20.79 5.45 12.99
CA LYS A 74 -21.07 5.97 11.66
C LYS A 74 -20.41 7.32 11.51
N GLU A 75 -19.41 7.39 10.66
CA GLU A 75 -18.57 8.58 10.50
C GLU A 75 -18.62 9.09 9.07
N GLY A 76 -18.57 10.43 8.95
CA GLY A 76 -18.50 11.11 7.65
C GLY A 76 -19.86 11.34 6.98
N SER A 77 -19.80 12.00 5.83
CA SER A 77 -20.94 12.50 5.07
C SER A 77 -21.51 11.52 4.03
N ALA A 78 -20.90 10.32 3.89
CA ALA A 78 -21.33 9.31 2.90
C ALA A 78 -22.76 8.78 3.12
N TYR A 79 -23.35 9.05 4.28
CA TYR A 79 -24.73 8.66 4.62
C TYR A 79 -25.79 9.66 4.16
N ASP A 80 -25.43 10.82 3.62
CA ASP A 80 -26.41 11.85 3.23
C ASP A 80 -27.41 11.32 2.21
N LEU A 81 -26.92 10.64 1.16
CA LEU A 81 -27.77 10.09 0.12
C LEU A 81 -28.71 8.99 0.63
N PRO A 82 -28.27 7.93 1.31
CA PRO A 82 -29.17 6.92 1.83
C PRO A 82 -30.15 7.46 2.87
N LEU A 83 -29.77 8.44 3.69
CA LEU A 83 -30.69 9.10 4.62
C LEU A 83 -31.76 9.87 3.88
N ALA A 84 -31.40 10.64 2.85
CA ALA A 84 -32.35 11.40 2.04
C ALA A 84 -33.36 10.47 1.35
N ILE A 85 -32.89 9.40 0.70
CA ILE A 85 -33.76 8.42 0.03
C ILE A 85 -34.65 7.70 1.04
N GLY A 86 -34.14 7.31 2.21
CA GLY A 86 -34.93 6.71 3.28
C GLY A 86 -36.04 7.63 3.81
N ILE A 87 -35.75 8.91 3.98
CA ILE A 87 -36.74 9.93 4.41
C ILE A 87 -37.83 10.09 3.37
N LEU A 88 -37.48 10.21 2.09
CA LEU A 88 -38.42 10.36 0.99
C LEU A 88 -39.27 9.09 0.82
N ALA A 89 -38.72 7.92 1.00
CA ALA A 89 -39.46 6.67 0.94
C ALA A 89 -40.42 6.49 2.12
N ALA A 90 -39.99 6.85 3.35
CA ALA A 90 -40.86 6.78 4.53
C ALA A 90 -42.06 7.77 4.44
N THR A 91 -41.99 8.73 3.53
CA THR A 91 -43.06 9.69 3.24
C THR A 91 -43.73 9.48 1.88
N GLN A 92 -43.48 8.34 1.23
CA GLN A 92 -44.08 7.90 -0.03
C GLN A 92 -43.79 8.81 -1.25
N ILE A 93 -42.75 9.64 -1.18
CA ILE A 93 -42.23 10.43 -2.33
C ILE A 93 -41.37 9.53 -3.24
N VAL A 94 -40.69 8.54 -2.64
CA VAL A 94 -39.90 7.54 -3.35
C VAL A 94 -40.50 6.16 -3.10
N SER A 95 -40.56 5.31 -4.13
CA SER A 95 -41.04 3.93 -4.02
C SER A 95 -40.06 3.05 -3.22
N GLU A 96 -40.57 2.28 -2.26
CA GLU A 96 -39.78 1.35 -1.44
C GLU A 96 -39.52 0.00 -2.10
N GLU A 97 -40.17 -0.34 -3.20
CA GLU A 97 -40.21 -1.67 -3.82
C GLU A 97 -38.82 -2.26 -4.10
N LYS A 98 -37.89 -1.42 -4.54
CA LYS A 98 -36.54 -1.85 -4.94
C LYS A 98 -35.48 -1.56 -3.87
N LEU A 99 -35.76 -0.77 -2.84
CA LEU A 99 -34.75 -0.25 -1.90
C LEU A 99 -33.94 -1.33 -1.21
N SER A 100 -34.57 -2.46 -0.86
CA SER A 100 -33.92 -3.58 -0.17
C SER A 100 -32.86 -4.30 -1.00
N ARG A 101 -32.85 -4.10 -2.31
CA ARG A 101 -31.94 -4.75 -3.25
C ARG A 101 -30.69 -3.91 -3.57
N TYR A 102 -30.70 -2.64 -3.19
CA TYR A 102 -29.63 -1.69 -3.52
C TYR A 102 -28.91 -1.18 -2.28
N LEU A 103 -27.58 -1.18 -2.35
CA LEU A 103 -26.75 -0.45 -1.42
C LEU A 103 -26.58 0.98 -1.95
N ILE A 104 -26.66 1.98 -1.08
CA ILE A 104 -26.61 3.41 -1.46
C ILE A 104 -25.58 4.12 -0.60
N ILE A 105 -24.68 4.87 -1.20
CA ILE A 105 -23.76 5.79 -0.51
C ILE A 105 -23.59 7.07 -1.31
N GLY A 106 -23.31 8.18 -0.62
CA GLY A 106 -22.97 9.46 -1.27
C GLY A 106 -23.07 10.62 -0.31
N GLU A 107 -22.12 11.52 -0.40
CA GLU A 107 -22.19 12.84 0.26
C GLU A 107 -22.93 13.82 -0.63
N LEU A 108 -23.86 14.58 -0.07
CA LEU A 108 -24.63 15.59 -0.79
C LEU A 108 -24.01 16.98 -0.63
N SER A 109 -23.82 17.66 -1.75
CA SER A 109 -23.68 19.11 -1.77
C SER A 109 -25.04 19.79 -1.62
N LEU A 110 -25.05 21.07 -1.29
CA LEU A 110 -26.30 21.83 -1.08
C LEU A 110 -27.18 21.92 -2.32
N ASP A 111 -26.62 21.78 -3.51
CA ASP A 111 -27.32 21.74 -4.81
C ASP A 111 -27.81 20.32 -5.18
N GLY A 112 -27.55 19.32 -4.35
CA GLY A 112 -27.91 17.92 -4.57
C GLY A 112 -26.93 17.13 -5.43
N SER A 113 -25.80 17.72 -5.84
CA SER A 113 -24.71 17.01 -6.47
C SER A 113 -23.99 16.08 -5.50
N LEU A 114 -23.43 14.97 -6.02
CA LEU A 114 -22.76 13.96 -5.21
C LEU A 114 -21.24 14.14 -5.22
N GLN A 115 -20.66 14.16 -4.02
CA GLN A 115 -19.21 14.22 -3.83
C GLN A 115 -18.61 12.82 -3.68
N PRO A 116 -17.32 12.63 -4.09
CA PRO A 116 -16.66 11.34 -4.00
C PRO A 116 -16.50 10.87 -2.56
N VAL A 117 -16.63 9.55 -2.37
CA VAL A 117 -16.49 8.89 -1.07
C VAL A 117 -15.22 8.01 -1.04
N LYS A 118 -14.75 7.68 0.16
CA LYS A 118 -13.61 6.81 0.36
C LYS A 118 -14.05 5.36 0.57
N GLY A 119 -13.22 4.40 0.11
CA GLY A 119 -13.44 2.99 0.37
C GLY A 119 -14.52 2.34 -0.50
N ALA A 120 -14.86 2.94 -1.65
CA ALA A 120 -15.92 2.42 -2.53
C ALA A 120 -15.67 0.99 -2.99
N LEU A 121 -14.41 0.58 -3.23
CA LEU A 121 -14.06 -0.80 -3.56
C LEU A 121 -14.38 -1.76 -2.40
N SER A 122 -13.98 -1.43 -1.17
CA SER A 122 -14.27 -2.25 0.01
C SER A 122 -15.77 -2.41 0.24
N ILE A 123 -16.53 -1.32 0.04
CA ILE A 123 -17.99 -1.33 0.13
C ILE A 123 -18.61 -2.21 -0.97
N ALA A 124 -18.13 -2.12 -2.21
CA ALA A 124 -18.61 -2.93 -3.32
C ALA A 124 -18.37 -4.44 -3.08
N ILE A 125 -17.21 -4.81 -2.52
CA ILE A 125 -16.92 -6.21 -2.15
C ILE A 125 -17.91 -6.70 -1.10
N SER A 126 -18.15 -5.94 -0.04
CA SER A 126 -19.11 -6.29 1.02
C SER A 126 -20.55 -6.35 0.48
N ALA A 127 -20.94 -5.44 -0.41
CA ALA A 127 -22.25 -5.46 -1.07
C ALA A 127 -22.47 -6.74 -1.87
N ARG A 128 -21.49 -7.17 -2.65
CA ARG A 128 -21.55 -8.43 -3.40
C ARG A 128 -21.67 -9.64 -2.47
N GLU A 129 -20.87 -9.70 -1.41
CA GLU A 129 -20.86 -10.80 -0.43
C GLU A 129 -22.21 -10.95 0.29
N GLN A 130 -22.90 -9.84 0.52
CA GLN A 130 -24.24 -9.84 1.13
C GLN A 130 -25.39 -9.98 0.12
N GLY A 131 -25.08 -10.14 -1.18
CA GLY A 131 -26.06 -10.47 -2.21
C GLY A 131 -26.91 -9.30 -2.71
N PHE A 132 -26.43 -8.04 -2.58
CA PHE A 132 -27.10 -6.90 -3.21
C PHE A 132 -27.06 -7.01 -4.74
N GLU A 133 -28.17 -6.63 -5.40
CA GLU A 133 -28.26 -6.60 -6.86
C GLU A 133 -27.50 -5.41 -7.46
N GLY A 134 -27.48 -4.28 -6.74
CA GLY A 134 -26.86 -3.08 -7.22
C GLY A 134 -26.28 -2.20 -6.12
N PHE A 135 -25.34 -1.36 -6.54
CA PHE A 135 -24.66 -0.40 -5.71
C PHE A 135 -24.73 0.99 -6.37
N ILE A 136 -25.41 1.93 -5.72
CA ILE A 136 -25.57 3.33 -6.17
C ILE A 136 -24.58 4.20 -5.38
N LEU A 137 -23.73 4.94 -6.11
CA LEU A 137 -22.68 5.75 -5.52
C LEU A 137 -22.31 6.93 -6.45
N PRO A 138 -21.49 7.90 -5.97
CA PRO A 138 -21.05 9.01 -6.80
C PRO A 138 -20.31 8.52 -8.07
N LYS A 139 -20.59 9.14 -9.22
CA LYS A 139 -20.04 8.77 -10.54
C LYS A 139 -18.51 8.67 -10.53
N GLN A 140 -17.83 9.52 -9.76
CA GLN A 140 -16.38 9.55 -9.64
C GLN A 140 -15.80 8.26 -9.01
N ASN A 141 -16.59 7.51 -8.24
CA ASN A 141 -16.21 6.23 -7.63
C ASN A 141 -16.68 5.01 -8.43
N ALA A 142 -17.48 5.22 -9.47
CA ALA A 142 -18.15 4.12 -10.16
C ALA A 142 -17.15 3.13 -10.80
N ARG A 143 -16.06 3.61 -11.42
CA ARG A 143 -15.03 2.76 -12.02
C ARG A 143 -14.31 1.89 -10.98
N GLU A 144 -13.98 2.46 -9.82
CA GLU A 144 -13.38 1.77 -8.69
C GLU A 144 -14.25 0.61 -8.18
N ALA A 145 -15.54 0.88 -7.99
CA ALA A 145 -16.50 -0.12 -7.50
C ALA A 145 -16.86 -1.17 -8.55
N ALA A 146 -16.90 -0.80 -9.84
CA ALA A 146 -17.25 -1.67 -10.96
C ALA A 146 -16.20 -2.78 -11.27
N VAL A 147 -15.04 -2.74 -10.61
CA VAL A 147 -14.07 -3.84 -10.59
C VAL A 147 -14.66 -5.12 -10.01
N VAL A 148 -15.66 -5.00 -9.13
CA VAL A 148 -16.27 -6.13 -8.45
C VAL A 148 -17.28 -6.82 -9.35
N ASN A 149 -16.95 -8.03 -9.80
CA ASN A 149 -17.84 -8.84 -10.64
C ASN A 149 -19.13 -9.24 -9.89
N ASN A 150 -20.20 -9.47 -10.62
CA ASN A 150 -21.52 -9.89 -10.11
C ASN A 150 -22.19 -8.86 -9.17
N LEU A 151 -21.88 -7.58 -9.33
CA LEU A 151 -22.55 -6.45 -8.70
C LEU A 151 -22.79 -5.38 -9.77
N LYS A 152 -24.01 -4.92 -9.95
CA LYS A 152 -24.32 -3.80 -10.85
C LYS A 152 -24.00 -2.50 -10.14
N VAL A 153 -23.06 -1.73 -10.67
CA VAL A 153 -22.60 -0.47 -10.09
C VAL A 153 -23.20 0.70 -10.89
N TYR A 154 -23.86 1.61 -10.20
CA TYR A 154 -24.52 2.76 -10.81
C TYR A 154 -23.90 4.07 -10.29
N GLY A 155 -23.13 4.69 -11.16
CA GLY A 155 -22.54 6.02 -10.88
C GLY A 155 -23.53 7.13 -11.17
N VAL A 156 -23.85 7.95 -10.17
CA VAL A 156 -24.81 9.05 -10.25
C VAL A 156 -24.16 10.37 -9.89
N GLU A 157 -24.62 11.47 -10.50
CA GLU A 157 -24.08 12.82 -10.29
C GLU A 157 -24.94 13.65 -9.35
N ASN A 158 -26.25 13.35 -9.28
CA ASN A 158 -27.21 14.16 -8.49
C ASN A 158 -28.27 13.26 -7.83
N ILE A 159 -28.77 13.69 -6.67
CA ILE A 159 -29.85 13.00 -5.92
C ILE A 159 -31.11 12.78 -6.76
N LYS A 160 -31.42 13.69 -7.67
CA LYS A 160 -32.60 13.63 -8.55
C LYS A 160 -32.58 12.36 -9.40
N GLU A 161 -31.42 11.95 -9.93
CA GLU A 161 -31.28 10.73 -10.72
C GLU A 161 -31.66 9.48 -9.91
N VAL A 162 -31.32 9.44 -8.62
CA VAL A 162 -31.62 8.34 -7.72
C VAL A 162 -33.12 8.30 -7.39
N ILE A 163 -33.75 9.47 -7.17
CA ILE A 163 -35.20 9.56 -6.94
C ILE A 163 -35.98 9.07 -8.16
N GLU A 164 -35.63 9.57 -9.35
CA GLU A 164 -36.25 9.15 -10.64
C GLU A 164 -36.08 7.65 -10.91
N PHE A 165 -34.90 7.09 -10.55
CA PHE A 165 -34.64 5.66 -10.69
C PHE A 165 -35.55 4.78 -9.82
N PHE A 166 -35.69 5.11 -8.54
CA PHE A 166 -36.55 4.35 -7.64
C PHE A 166 -38.04 4.51 -7.96
N ASN A 167 -38.45 5.64 -8.55
CA ASN A 167 -39.80 5.88 -9.01
C ASN A 167 -40.11 5.28 -10.40
N ASN A 168 -39.13 4.57 -11.02
CA ASN A 168 -39.24 4.04 -12.38
C ASN A 168 -39.43 5.10 -13.47
N GLU A 169 -39.05 6.34 -13.22
CA GLU A 169 -39.09 7.48 -14.18
C GLU A 169 -37.84 7.52 -15.06
N ARG A 170 -36.72 6.94 -14.56
CA ARG A 170 -35.43 6.89 -15.25
C ARG A 170 -34.77 5.52 -15.07
N ASN A 171 -34.13 5.03 -16.12
CA ASN A 171 -33.22 3.89 -16.03
C ASN A 171 -31.78 4.38 -15.83
N LEU A 172 -31.06 3.78 -14.87
CA LEU A 172 -29.62 3.99 -14.70
C LEU A 172 -28.89 2.89 -15.49
N GLU A 173 -27.83 3.28 -16.17
CA GLU A 173 -26.95 2.32 -16.84
C GLU A 173 -25.83 1.87 -15.89
N PRO A 174 -25.56 0.57 -15.78
CA PRO A 174 -24.47 0.08 -14.95
C PRO A 174 -23.11 0.45 -15.55
N SER A 175 -22.20 0.89 -14.71
CA SER A 175 -20.80 1.12 -15.09
C SER A 175 -20.12 -0.21 -15.35
N ILE A 176 -19.53 -0.38 -16.54
CA ILE A 176 -18.83 -1.60 -16.95
C ILE A 176 -17.34 -1.27 -17.04
N VAL A 177 -16.51 -2.08 -16.40
CA VAL A 177 -15.05 -2.02 -16.45
C VAL A 177 -14.51 -3.38 -16.89
N ASN A 178 -13.71 -3.40 -17.94
CA ASN A 178 -12.97 -4.60 -18.32
C ASN A 178 -11.69 -4.71 -17.47
N THR A 179 -11.89 -5.14 -16.22
CA THR A 179 -10.85 -5.20 -15.19
C THR A 179 -9.60 -5.95 -15.63
N ARG A 180 -9.74 -7.05 -16.39
CA ARG A 180 -8.58 -7.83 -16.85
C ARG A 180 -7.77 -7.10 -17.88
N GLU A 181 -8.41 -6.55 -18.90
CA GLU A 181 -7.76 -5.85 -20.01
C GLU A 181 -7.00 -4.62 -19.50
N GLU A 182 -7.67 -3.74 -18.76
CA GLU A 182 -7.05 -2.56 -18.15
C GLU A 182 -5.89 -2.92 -17.22
N PHE A 183 -6.03 -3.99 -16.42
CA PHE A 183 -4.99 -4.44 -15.51
C PHE A 183 -3.71 -4.88 -16.23
N TYR A 184 -3.84 -5.67 -17.31
CA TYR A 184 -2.68 -6.17 -18.05
C TYR A 184 -2.02 -5.10 -18.93
N GLU A 185 -2.78 -4.18 -19.50
CA GLU A 185 -2.26 -3.07 -20.30
C GLU A 185 -1.35 -2.15 -19.49
N HIS A 186 -1.72 -1.85 -18.26
CA HIS A 186 -0.97 -0.91 -17.40
C HIS A 186 0.22 -1.53 -16.66
N GLN A 187 0.41 -2.86 -16.67
CA GLN A 187 1.50 -3.54 -15.96
C GLN A 187 2.91 -3.25 -16.48
N SER A 188 3.05 -2.69 -17.67
CA SER A 188 4.34 -2.52 -18.34
C SER A 188 4.73 -1.05 -18.58
N SER A 189 3.96 -0.09 -18.08
CA SER A 189 4.23 1.34 -18.26
C SER A 189 5.02 1.90 -17.08
N PHE A 190 6.34 2.02 -17.21
CA PHE A 190 7.22 2.57 -16.18
C PHE A 190 7.85 3.88 -16.65
N PRO A 191 7.90 4.93 -15.79
CA PRO A 191 8.49 6.21 -16.13
C PRO A 191 10.02 6.21 -16.11
N TYR A 192 10.66 5.18 -15.51
CA TYR A 192 12.12 5.06 -15.36
C TYR A 192 12.58 3.68 -15.81
N ASP A 193 13.73 3.61 -16.50
CA ASP A 193 14.34 2.37 -16.98
C ASP A 193 15.81 2.29 -16.53
N PHE A 194 16.30 1.07 -16.24
CA PHE A 194 17.72 0.84 -15.91
C PHE A 194 18.65 1.06 -17.11
N ALA A 195 18.13 1.10 -18.32
CA ALA A 195 18.89 1.50 -19.52
C ALA A 195 19.42 2.95 -19.41
N ASP A 196 18.75 3.81 -18.64
CA ASP A 196 19.17 5.19 -18.39
C ASP A 196 20.28 5.29 -17.34
N VAL A 197 20.52 4.23 -16.57
CA VAL A 197 21.56 4.17 -15.53
C VAL A 197 22.86 3.64 -16.15
N LYS A 198 23.83 4.53 -16.37
CA LYS A 198 25.13 4.16 -16.94
C LYS A 198 26.10 3.67 -15.87
N GLY A 199 26.84 2.61 -16.19
CA GLY A 199 27.73 1.97 -15.23
C GLY A 199 26.99 1.35 -14.05
N GLN A 200 27.64 1.22 -12.87
CA GLN A 200 27.06 0.73 -11.62
C GLN A 200 26.58 -0.74 -11.69
N GLU A 201 27.26 -1.60 -12.45
CA GLU A 201 26.82 -2.99 -12.70
C GLU A 201 26.66 -3.80 -11.39
N SER A 202 27.56 -3.58 -10.43
CA SER A 202 27.48 -4.23 -9.11
C SER A 202 26.23 -3.79 -8.32
N VAL A 203 25.83 -2.53 -8.47
CA VAL A 203 24.64 -1.97 -7.82
C VAL A 203 23.37 -2.52 -8.51
N LYS A 204 23.35 -2.55 -9.85
CA LYS A 204 22.24 -3.15 -10.62
C LYS A 204 22.05 -4.61 -10.24
N ARG A 205 23.15 -5.37 -10.10
CA ARG A 205 23.11 -6.77 -9.64
C ARG A 205 22.53 -6.89 -8.24
N ALA A 206 22.92 -6.04 -7.29
CA ALA A 206 22.35 -6.03 -5.95
C ALA A 206 20.86 -5.71 -5.95
N LEU A 207 20.42 -4.76 -6.79
CA LEU A 207 19.01 -4.39 -6.96
C LEU A 207 18.20 -5.54 -7.62
N GLU A 208 18.78 -6.25 -8.59
CA GLU A 208 18.21 -7.47 -9.18
C GLU A 208 18.01 -8.56 -8.14
N VAL A 209 19.03 -8.84 -7.31
CA VAL A 209 18.94 -9.81 -6.21
C VAL A 209 17.87 -9.38 -5.21
N ALA A 210 17.84 -8.09 -4.84
CA ALA A 210 16.85 -7.56 -3.92
C ALA A 210 15.42 -7.72 -4.46
N ALA A 211 15.17 -7.38 -5.73
CA ALA A 211 13.89 -7.56 -6.39
C ALA A 211 13.48 -9.03 -6.49
N SER A 212 14.44 -9.92 -6.79
CA SER A 212 14.21 -11.36 -6.94
C SER A 212 13.82 -12.03 -5.64
N GLY A 213 14.43 -11.63 -4.51
CA GLY A 213 14.18 -12.24 -3.20
C GLY A 213 13.20 -11.46 -2.32
N GLY A 214 12.84 -10.24 -2.69
CA GLY A 214 12.07 -9.31 -1.83
C GLY A 214 12.90 -8.80 -0.65
N HIS A 215 14.21 -8.64 -0.83
CA HIS A 215 15.14 -8.26 0.22
C HIS A 215 15.15 -6.75 0.47
N ASN A 216 15.17 -6.36 1.73
CA ASN A 216 15.39 -4.98 2.11
C ASN A 216 16.83 -4.55 1.80
N LEU A 217 17.00 -3.33 1.28
CA LEU A 217 18.28 -2.86 0.77
C LEU A 217 18.60 -1.44 1.24
N ILE A 218 19.87 -1.17 1.54
CA ILE A 218 20.42 0.19 1.75
C ILE A 218 21.55 0.48 0.79
N MET A 219 21.48 1.64 0.17
CA MET A 219 22.49 2.21 -0.73
C MET A 219 23.29 3.30 -0.02
N ILE A 220 24.62 3.14 0.03
CA ILE A 220 25.50 4.10 0.68
C ILE A 220 26.39 4.72 -0.39
N GLY A 221 26.44 6.03 -0.48
CA GLY A 221 27.28 6.69 -1.48
C GLY A 221 27.26 8.20 -1.37
N SER A 222 28.23 8.84 -2.01
CA SER A 222 28.35 10.30 -2.02
C SER A 222 27.13 10.99 -2.64
N PRO A 223 26.88 12.26 -2.34
CA PRO A 223 25.87 13.05 -3.02
C PRO A 223 26.08 13.02 -4.55
N GLY A 224 24.98 12.87 -5.32
CA GLY A 224 25.04 12.80 -6.77
C GLY A 224 25.47 11.46 -7.37
N SER A 225 25.63 10.38 -6.58
CA SER A 225 25.98 9.04 -7.07
C SER A 225 24.84 8.26 -7.74
N GLY A 226 23.64 8.84 -7.86
CA GLY A 226 22.49 8.23 -8.55
C GLY A 226 21.57 7.36 -7.69
N LYS A 227 21.73 7.34 -6.34
CA LYS A 227 20.93 6.53 -5.39
C LYS A 227 19.42 6.64 -5.62
N SER A 228 18.90 7.86 -5.63
CA SER A 228 17.46 8.12 -5.77
C SER A 228 16.93 7.75 -7.17
N MET A 229 17.76 7.88 -8.22
CA MET A 229 17.40 7.45 -9.58
C MET A 229 17.27 5.92 -9.63
N MET A 230 18.24 5.19 -9.11
CA MET A 230 18.21 3.73 -9.05
C MET A 230 17.03 3.21 -8.24
N ALA A 231 16.70 3.85 -7.11
CA ALA A 231 15.49 3.50 -6.35
C ALA A 231 14.21 3.70 -7.17
N LYS A 232 14.11 4.78 -7.97
CA LYS A 232 12.96 5.04 -8.86
C LYS A 232 12.85 4.05 -10.03
N CYS A 233 13.96 3.44 -10.45
CA CYS A 233 13.95 2.36 -11.45
C CYS A 233 13.47 1.01 -10.87
N MET A 234 13.54 0.79 -9.55
CA MET A 234 13.18 -0.50 -8.92
C MET A 234 11.79 -1.03 -9.30
N PRO A 235 10.72 -0.22 -9.35
CA PRO A 235 9.40 -0.74 -9.76
C PRO A 235 9.39 -1.43 -11.12
N SER A 236 10.26 -1.00 -12.07
CA SER A 236 10.31 -1.55 -13.42
C SER A 236 10.88 -2.97 -13.50
N ILE A 237 11.66 -3.40 -12.51
CA ILE A 237 12.24 -4.75 -12.44
C ILE A 237 11.50 -5.68 -11.48
N LEU A 238 10.58 -5.17 -10.65
CA LEU A 238 9.77 -6.02 -9.77
C LEU A 238 8.83 -6.93 -10.58
N PRO A 239 8.52 -8.13 -10.06
CA PRO A 239 7.52 -8.98 -10.68
C PRO A 239 6.15 -8.28 -10.69
N PRO A 240 5.31 -8.52 -11.73
CA PRO A 240 4.00 -7.90 -11.81
C PRO A 240 3.15 -8.26 -10.59
N LEU A 241 2.18 -7.39 -10.25
CA LEU A 241 1.16 -7.73 -9.25
C LEU A 241 0.30 -8.88 -9.77
N SER A 242 -0.06 -9.80 -8.89
CA SER A 242 -1.20 -10.69 -9.13
C SER A 242 -2.51 -9.90 -8.96
N LEU A 243 -3.60 -10.42 -9.49
CA LEU A 243 -4.91 -9.78 -9.34
C LEU A 243 -5.30 -9.63 -7.85
N GLY A 244 -4.99 -10.65 -7.03
CA GLY A 244 -5.23 -10.60 -5.58
C GLY A 244 -4.42 -9.52 -4.87
N GLU A 245 -3.10 -9.42 -5.18
CA GLU A 245 -2.25 -8.34 -4.65
C GLU A 245 -2.74 -6.96 -5.10
N SER A 246 -3.20 -6.84 -6.36
CA SER A 246 -3.75 -5.60 -6.90
C SER A 246 -5.02 -5.17 -6.16
N LEU A 247 -5.97 -6.08 -5.94
CA LEU A 247 -7.19 -5.81 -5.19
C LEU A 247 -6.90 -5.37 -3.75
N GLU A 248 -6.03 -6.09 -3.04
CA GLU A 248 -5.62 -5.76 -1.67
C GLU A 248 -4.96 -4.36 -1.60
N THR A 249 -4.06 -4.08 -2.53
CA THR A 249 -3.39 -2.78 -2.63
C THR A 249 -4.39 -1.67 -2.97
N THR A 250 -5.31 -1.92 -3.90
CA THR A 250 -6.33 -0.94 -4.31
C THR A 250 -7.29 -0.64 -3.15
N LYS A 251 -7.70 -1.63 -2.34
CA LYS A 251 -8.50 -1.41 -1.13
C LYS A 251 -7.85 -0.41 -0.17
N ILE A 252 -6.54 -0.58 0.09
CA ILE A 252 -5.80 0.32 0.98
C ILE A 252 -5.79 1.76 0.44
N HIS A 253 -5.52 1.93 -0.86
CA HIS A 253 -5.49 3.24 -1.49
C HIS A 253 -6.87 3.88 -1.61
N SER A 254 -7.92 3.08 -1.81
CA SER A 254 -9.32 3.49 -1.82
C SER A 254 -9.71 4.11 -0.47
N VAL A 255 -9.47 3.39 0.62
CA VAL A 255 -9.76 3.86 1.99
C VAL A 255 -8.95 5.12 2.33
N ALA A 256 -7.71 5.21 1.87
CA ALA A 256 -6.88 6.41 2.04
C ALA A 256 -7.35 7.61 1.18
N GLY A 257 -8.23 7.40 0.21
CA GLY A 257 -8.63 8.43 -0.77
C GLY A 257 -7.48 8.83 -1.69
N LYS A 258 -6.59 7.87 -2.02
CA LYS A 258 -5.39 8.07 -2.86
C LYS A 258 -5.48 7.43 -4.24
N LEU A 259 -6.64 6.93 -4.62
CA LEU A 259 -6.89 6.47 -5.99
C LEU A 259 -7.09 7.67 -6.92
N GLY A 260 -6.57 7.58 -8.14
CA GLY A 260 -6.85 8.55 -9.21
C GLY A 260 -8.33 8.51 -9.61
N LYS A 261 -8.86 9.63 -10.11
CA LYS A 261 -10.29 9.76 -10.50
C LYS A 261 -10.75 8.73 -11.55
N ASP A 262 -9.82 8.24 -12.38
CA ASP A 262 -10.11 7.29 -13.46
C ASP A 262 -9.47 5.91 -13.23
N SER A 263 -8.94 5.64 -12.03
CA SER A 263 -8.32 4.36 -11.71
C SER A 263 -9.37 3.31 -11.34
N SER A 264 -9.31 2.15 -12.01
CA SER A 264 -10.06 0.96 -11.63
C SER A 264 -9.28 0.11 -10.63
N LEU A 265 -8.06 -0.31 -11.00
CA LEU A 265 -7.12 -1.10 -10.19
C LEU A 265 -5.72 -0.52 -10.23
N ILE A 266 -4.97 -0.71 -9.15
CA ILE A 266 -3.52 -0.46 -9.12
C ILE A 266 -2.83 -1.64 -9.82
N ALA A 267 -2.31 -1.42 -11.03
CA ALA A 267 -1.64 -2.43 -11.84
C ALA A 267 -0.12 -2.50 -11.58
N ILE A 268 0.49 -1.43 -11.11
CA ILE A 268 1.93 -1.31 -10.83
C ILE A 268 2.17 -1.30 -9.33
N ARG A 269 3.24 -1.98 -8.89
CA ARG A 269 3.63 -1.96 -7.47
C ARG A 269 3.86 -0.55 -6.96
N PRO A 270 3.22 -0.12 -5.87
CA PRO A 270 3.36 1.23 -5.34
C PRO A 270 4.82 1.57 -5.02
N PHE A 271 5.21 2.80 -5.34
CA PHE A 271 6.48 3.39 -4.91
C PHE A 271 6.18 4.58 -4.00
N ARG A 272 6.47 4.43 -2.70
CA ARG A 272 6.26 5.49 -1.72
C ARG A 272 7.60 6.04 -1.27
N SER A 273 7.73 7.36 -1.32
CA SER A 273 8.96 8.06 -0.95
C SER A 273 8.63 9.26 -0.07
N PRO A 274 8.33 9.04 1.22
CA PRO A 274 8.05 10.13 2.14
C PRO A 274 9.32 10.95 2.42
N HIS A 275 9.15 12.24 2.62
CA HIS A 275 10.24 13.12 3.02
C HIS A 275 10.67 12.83 4.47
N HIS A 276 11.94 13.04 4.81
CA HIS A 276 12.48 12.76 6.16
C HIS A 276 11.82 13.54 7.31
N THR A 277 11.12 14.65 7.00
CA THR A 277 10.33 15.42 7.98
C THR A 277 8.95 14.82 8.30
N ILE A 278 8.61 13.68 7.73
CA ILE A 278 7.32 13.02 7.98
C ILE A 278 7.09 12.75 9.47
N SER A 279 5.86 12.91 9.93
CA SER A 279 5.48 12.54 11.30
C SER A 279 5.31 11.03 11.45
N GLN A 280 5.46 10.52 12.68
CA GLN A 280 5.21 9.11 13.00
C GLN A 280 3.78 8.67 12.61
N VAL A 281 2.78 9.52 12.85
CA VAL A 281 1.38 9.23 12.49
C VAL A 281 1.20 9.15 10.97
N ALA A 282 1.83 10.02 10.20
CA ALA A 282 1.75 9.95 8.74
C ALA A 282 2.48 8.72 8.18
N MET A 283 3.55 8.25 8.84
CA MET A 283 4.28 7.05 8.46
C MET A 283 3.47 5.77 8.72
N VAL A 284 2.94 5.61 9.93
CA VAL A 284 2.25 4.39 10.40
C VAL A 284 0.77 4.41 10.04
N GLY A 285 0.17 5.57 10.07
CA GLY A 285 -1.27 5.76 10.04
C GLY A 285 -1.84 6.10 11.41
N GLY A 286 -3.10 6.41 11.47
CA GLY A 286 -3.80 6.79 12.70
C GLY A 286 -4.59 8.08 12.54
N GLY A 287 -4.69 8.83 13.61
CA GLY A 287 -5.55 10.01 13.70
C GLY A 287 -6.83 9.74 14.49
N THR A 288 -7.74 10.71 14.53
CA THR A 288 -9.06 10.56 15.17
C THR A 288 -9.89 9.51 14.43
N ASN A 289 -9.85 9.57 13.09
CA ASN A 289 -10.38 8.58 12.17
C ASN A 289 -9.17 7.90 11.53
N PRO A 290 -8.81 6.67 11.95
CA PRO A 290 -7.59 6.04 11.53
C PRO A 290 -7.55 5.85 10.00
N GLN A 291 -6.51 6.41 9.40
CA GLN A 291 -6.21 6.25 7.98
C GLN A 291 -4.91 5.47 7.83
N PRO A 292 -4.74 4.68 6.76
CA PRO A 292 -3.48 4.01 6.47
C PRO A 292 -2.37 5.05 6.22
N GLY A 293 -1.18 4.79 6.79
CA GLY A 293 0.02 5.61 6.60
C GLY A 293 0.84 5.19 5.37
N GLU A 294 1.99 5.85 5.17
CA GLU A 294 2.88 5.59 4.03
C GLU A 294 3.37 4.14 3.97
N ILE A 295 3.55 3.48 5.11
CA ILE A 295 3.93 2.06 5.20
C ILE A 295 2.85 1.17 4.57
N SER A 296 1.57 1.39 4.92
CA SER A 296 0.45 0.62 4.35
C SER A 296 0.19 1.00 2.89
N LEU A 297 0.42 2.26 2.50
CA LEU A 297 0.34 2.69 1.10
C LEU A 297 1.46 2.08 0.23
N ALA A 298 2.56 1.64 0.83
CA ALA A 298 3.63 0.90 0.15
C ALA A 298 3.36 -0.61 0.05
N HIS A 299 2.22 -1.09 0.55
CA HIS A 299 1.87 -2.51 0.54
C HIS A 299 1.97 -3.13 -0.86
N ASN A 300 2.56 -4.33 -0.94
CA ASN A 300 2.93 -5.03 -2.18
C ASN A 300 3.87 -4.25 -3.12
N GLY A 301 4.53 -3.21 -2.62
CA GLY A 301 5.41 -2.34 -3.38
C GLY A 301 6.70 -1.99 -2.63
N LEU A 302 7.14 -0.75 -2.80
CA LEU A 302 8.40 -0.21 -2.29
C LEU A 302 8.15 0.99 -1.37
N LEU A 303 8.82 0.98 -0.21
CA LEU A 303 9.00 2.16 0.62
C LEU A 303 10.45 2.61 0.48
N PHE A 304 10.65 3.77 -0.18
CA PHE A 304 11.97 4.38 -0.35
C PHE A 304 12.20 5.47 0.69
N LEU A 305 13.24 5.33 1.49
CA LEU A 305 13.66 6.32 2.48
C LEU A 305 15.01 6.92 2.06
N ASP A 306 14.94 8.09 1.44
CA ASP A 306 16.16 8.85 1.08
C ASP A 306 16.72 9.55 2.32
N GLU A 307 18.05 9.65 2.42
CA GLU A 307 18.73 10.27 3.56
C GLU A 307 18.30 9.65 4.91
N LEU A 308 18.33 8.32 5.00
CA LEU A 308 17.83 7.55 6.15
C LEU A 308 18.24 8.11 7.53
N PRO A 309 19.51 8.55 7.79
CA PRO A 309 19.91 9.12 9.09
C PRO A 309 19.25 10.47 9.43
N GLU A 310 18.60 11.14 8.48
CA GLU A 310 17.93 12.42 8.72
C GLU A 310 16.48 12.28 9.22
N PHE A 311 15.91 11.07 9.13
CA PHE A 311 14.61 10.78 9.73
C PHE A 311 14.67 10.82 11.26
N ASN A 312 13.60 11.29 11.88
CA ASN A 312 13.47 11.21 13.32
C ASN A 312 13.56 9.75 13.79
N ARG A 313 14.30 9.51 14.88
CA ARG A 313 14.52 8.17 15.43
C ARG A 313 13.20 7.44 15.73
N SER A 314 12.20 8.15 16.25
CA SER A 314 10.85 7.58 16.51
C SER A 314 10.17 7.07 15.24
N VAL A 315 10.39 7.73 14.09
CA VAL A 315 9.85 7.32 12.79
C VAL A 315 10.57 6.08 12.26
N LEU A 316 11.88 5.96 12.49
CA LEU A 316 12.64 4.76 12.10
C LEU A 316 12.30 3.55 12.97
N GLU A 317 12.10 3.74 14.27
CA GLU A 317 11.80 2.64 15.19
C GLU A 317 10.44 1.97 14.91
N VAL A 318 9.44 2.72 14.43
CA VAL A 318 8.13 2.13 14.09
C VAL A 318 8.15 1.25 12.84
N LEU A 319 9.19 1.31 12.01
CA LEU A 319 9.38 0.41 10.87
C LEU A 319 9.73 -1.03 11.28
N ARG A 320 10.24 -1.21 12.51
CA ARG A 320 10.76 -2.52 12.96
C ARG A 320 9.70 -3.61 12.97
N GLN A 321 8.51 -3.29 13.46
CA GLN A 321 7.40 -4.24 13.53
C GLN A 321 6.90 -4.62 12.12
N PRO A 322 6.50 -3.69 11.24
CA PRO A 322 5.96 -4.06 9.93
C PRO A 322 6.99 -4.75 9.00
N LEU A 323 8.28 -4.53 9.20
CA LEU A 323 9.32 -5.28 8.47
C LEU A 323 9.40 -6.76 8.87
N GLU A 324 8.94 -7.13 10.07
CA GLU A 324 8.85 -8.52 10.52
C GLU A 324 7.44 -9.09 10.33
N ASP A 325 6.43 -8.42 10.89
CA ASP A 325 5.05 -8.92 10.99
C ASP A 325 4.22 -8.69 9.72
N ARG A 326 4.68 -7.77 8.82
CA ARG A 326 4.01 -7.42 7.54
C ARG A 326 2.61 -6.84 7.71
N HIS A 327 2.29 -6.37 8.87
CA HIS A 327 1.10 -5.61 9.20
C HIS A 327 1.39 -4.53 10.23
N ILE A 328 0.50 -3.56 10.35
CA ILE A 328 0.53 -2.51 11.35
C ILE A 328 -0.77 -2.58 12.14
N SER A 329 -0.65 -2.72 13.46
CA SER A 329 -1.79 -2.65 14.37
C SER A 329 -1.88 -1.27 15.00
N ILE A 330 -2.99 -0.57 14.77
CA ILE A 330 -3.29 0.71 15.39
C ILE A 330 -4.30 0.48 16.50
N ALA A 331 -3.79 0.35 17.74
CA ALA A 331 -4.63 0.19 18.91
C ALA A 331 -5.02 1.57 19.49
N ARG A 332 -6.29 1.75 19.76
CA ARG A 332 -6.90 2.89 20.45
C ARG A 332 -7.86 2.38 21.51
N ALA A 333 -8.24 3.22 22.47
CA ALA A 333 -9.11 2.82 23.58
C ALA A 333 -10.45 2.19 23.15
N LYS A 334 -10.91 2.48 21.93
CA LYS A 334 -12.22 2.04 21.41
C LYS A 334 -12.16 1.00 20.28
N TYR A 335 -10.99 0.80 19.65
CA TYR A 335 -10.83 -0.13 18.51
C TYR A 335 -9.36 -0.52 18.30
N SER A 336 -9.14 -1.67 17.69
CA SER A 336 -7.87 -2.08 17.11
C SER A 336 -8.08 -2.34 15.64
N LEU A 337 -7.25 -1.73 14.79
CA LEU A 337 -7.32 -1.87 13.35
C LEU A 337 -5.98 -2.35 12.82
N ASP A 338 -6.02 -3.37 11.97
CA ASP A 338 -4.84 -3.91 11.33
C ASP A 338 -4.81 -3.49 9.85
N TYR A 339 -3.67 -2.94 9.44
CA TYR A 339 -3.42 -2.60 8.04
C TYR A 339 -2.32 -3.48 7.48
N PRO A 340 -2.51 -4.10 6.32
CA PRO A 340 -1.45 -4.83 5.64
C PRO A 340 -0.25 -3.93 5.34
N ALA A 341 0.97 -4.45 5.53
CA ALA A 341 2.21 -3.71 5.39
C ALA A 341 3.33 -4.58 4.81
N ARG A 342 3.03 -5.38 3.78
CA ARG A 342 4.02 -6.15 3.03
C ARG A 342 4.70 -5.23 2.01
N PHE A 343 5.80 -4.65 2.35
CA PHE A 343 6.58 -3.79 1.47
C PHE A 343 8.05 -4.21 1.47
N MET A 344 8.77 -3.80 0.46
CA MET A 344 10.22 -3.88 0.39
C MET A 344 10.79 -2.52 0.78
N LEU A 345 11.66 -2.50 1.79
CA LEU A 345 12.35 -1.29 2.20
C LEU A 345 13.58 -1.09 1.29
N VAL A 346 13.63 0.05 0.63
CA VAL A 346 14.82 0.56 -0.04
C VAL A 346 15.22 1.85 0.66
N ALA A 347 16.44 1.90 1.16
CA ALA A 347 16.95 3.09 1.84
C ALA A 347 18.18 3.65 1.12
N SER A 348 18.43 4.93 1.28
CA SER A 348 19.70 5.53 0.87
C SER A 348 20.29 6.39 1.97
N MET A 349 21.60 6.49 1.99
CA MET A 349 22.31 7.39 2.90
C MET A 349 23.65 7.84 2.32
N ASN A 350 24.17 8.93 2.85
CA ASN A 350 25.55 9.31 2.64
C ASN A 350 26.46 8.55 3.62
N PRO A 351 27.76 8.35 3.33
CA PRO A 351 28.67 7.63 4.22
C PRO A 351 29.03 8.42 5.50
N CYS A 352 28.84 9.75 5.48
CA CYS A 352 29.09 10.65 6.62
C CYS A 352 28.34 11.98 6.42
N PRO A 353 28.33 12.91 7.39
CA PRO A 353 27.63 14.20 7.24
C PRO A 353 28.10 15.03 6.04
N CYS A 354 29.40 15.05 5.70
CA CYS A 354 29.87 15.75 4.50
C CYS A 354 29.68 14.97 3.20
N GLY A 355 29.38 13.65 3.28
CA GLY A 355 29.11 12.77 2.14
C GLY A 355 30.34 12.19 1.44
N TYR A 356 31.56 12.43 1.92
CA TYR A 356 32.80 12.07 1.22
C TYR A 356 33.71 11.10 1.98
N TYR A 357 33.21 10.42 3.00
CA TYR A 357 33.99 9.38 3.68
C TYR A 357 34.29 8.24 2.72
N ASN A 358 35.51 7.77 2.65
CA ASN A 358 36.04 6.80 1.68
C ASN A 358 35.85 7.18 0.19
N HIS A 359 35.66 8.46 -0.13
CA HIS A 359 35.53 8.90 -1.51
C HIS A 359 36.87 8.85 -2.25
N PRO A 360 36.96 8.32 -3.49
CA PRO A 360 38.23 8.09 -4.19
C PRO A 360 38.98 9.36 -4.56
N THR A 361 38.30 10.51 -4.74
CA THR A 361 38.90 11.75 -5.25
C THR A 361 38.68 12.97 -4.35
N ARG A 362 37.83 12.89 -3.34
CA ARG A 362 37.52 14.00 -2.42
C ARG A 362 37.81 13.61 -1.00
N ALA A 363 38.53 14.45 -0.28
CA ALA A 363 38.85 14.24 1.13
C ALA A 363 37.63 14.48 2.02
N CYS A 364 37.38 13.57 2.95
CA CYS A 364 36.38 13.74 4.00
C CYS A 364 36.86 14.76 5.03
N VAL A 365 36.02 15.70 5.42
CA VAL A 365 36.28 16.70 6.45
C VAL A 365 35.73 16.34 7.83
N CYS A 366 35.05 15.23 7.95
CA CYS A 366 34.48 14.75 9.22
C CYS A 366 35.54 14.04 10.05
N ASN A 367 35.54 14.29 11.35
CA ASN A 367 36.35 13.48 12.27
C ASN A 367 35.66 12.12 12.54
N PRO A 368 36.40 11.08 12.98
CA PRO A 368 35.85 9.75 13.22
C PRO A 368 34.60 9.74 14.15
N GLY A 369 34.64 10.57 15.21
CA GLY A 369 33.51 10.68 16.14
C GLY A 369 32.24 11.32 15.53
N GLN A 370 32.40 12.15 14.46
CA GLN A 370 31.23 12.67 13.71
C GLN A 370 30.65 11.60 12.79
N VAL A 371 31.50 10.83 12.14
CA VAL A 371 31.05 9.69 11.29
C VAL A 371 30.28 8.70 12.14
N GLN A 372 30.85 8.26 13.26
CA GLN A 372 30.22 7.30 14.16
C GLN A 372 28.87 7.80 14.71
N ARG A 373 28.79 9.06 15.15
CA ARG A 373 27.52 9.65 15.61
C ARG A 373 26.45 9.71 14.51
N TYR A 374 26.87 9.94 13.26
CA TYR A 374 25.96 9.97 12.13
C TYR A 374 25.39 8.57 11.83
N LEU A 375 26.24 7.54 11.83
CA LEU A 375 25.83 6.15 11.62
C LEU A 375 24.94 5.63 12.76
N ASN A 376 25.26 6.00 13.99
CA ASN A 376 24.48 5.61 15.19
C ASN A 376 23.08 6.22 15.27
N ARG A 377 22.70 7.13 14.34
CA ARG A 377 21.30 7.57 14.20
C ARG A 377 20.38 6.43 13.75
N ILE A 378 20.94 5.47 13.00
CA ILE A 378 20.23 4.26 12.61
C ILE A 378 20.49 3.21 13.68
N SER A 379 19.42 2.67 14.27
CA SER A 379 19.59 1.64 15.31
C SER A 379 20.07 0.31 14.73
N GLY A 380 20.93 -0.40 15.48
CA GLY A 380 21.36 -1.74 15.12
C GLY A 380 20.21 -2.68 14.78
N PRO A 381 19.13 -2.74 15.59
CA PRO A 381 17.95 -3.55 15.27
C PRO A 381 17.26 -3.21 13.95
N LEU A 382 17.33 -1.97 13.44
CA LEU A 382 16.81 -1.64 12.11
C LEU A 382 17.77 -2.10 11.01
N LEU A 383 19.09 -1.88 11.17
CA LEU A 383 20.11 -2.38 10.26
C LEU A 383 20.08 -3.90 10.14
N ASP A 384 19.85 -4.60 11.25
CA ASP A 384 19.64 -6.05 11.27
C ASP A 384 18.48 -6.52 10.35
N ARG A 385 17.52 -5.66 10.00
CA ARG A 385 16.39 -5.98 9.13
C ARG A 385 16.64 -5.63 7.66
N ILE A 386 17.79 -5.07 7.35
CA ILE A 386 18.25 -4.79 5.99
C ILE A 386 19.16 -5.95 5.55
N ASP A 387 18.76 -6.64 4.48
CA ASP A 387 19.44 -7.84 4.01
C ASP A 387 20.68 -7.50 3.17
N ILE A 388 20.57 -6.46 2.32
CA ILE A 388 21.57 -6.06 1.34
C ILE A 388 22.04 -4.66 1.64
N GLN A 389 23.34 -4.48 1.79
CA GLN A 389 24.01 -3.22 2.02
C GLN A 389 25.03 -3.03 0.90
N ILE A 390 24.87 -1.98 0.10
CA ILE A 390 25.74 -1.76 -1.05
C ILE A 390 26.31 -0.34 -1.06
N GLU A 391 27.60 -0.26 -1.35
CA GLU A 391 28.34 0.99 -1.52
C GLU A 391 28.31 1.41 -2.99
N ILE A 392 27.95 2.67 -3.24
CA ILE A 392 27.87 3.25 -4.57
C ILE A 392 29.01 4.20 -4.78
N VAL A 393 29.91 3.84 -5.69
CA VAL A 393 31.05 4.67 -6.09
C VAL A 393 30.63 5.57 -7.26
N PRO A 394 31.04 6.84 -7.29
CA PRO A 394 30.76 7.71 -8.42
C PRO A 394 31.24 7.12 -9.76
N VAL A 395 30.42 7.25 -10.80
CA VAL A 395 30.76 6.75 -12.14
C VAL A 395 31.80 7.70 -12.77
N PRO A 396 32.93 7.19 -13.29
CA PRO A 396 33.88 7.99 -14.04
C PRO A 396 33.23 8.67 -15.26
N PHE A 397 33.72 9.87 -15.62
CA PHE A 397 33.14 10.65 -16.72
C PHE A 397 33.17 9.86 -18.05
N GLU A 398 34.22 9.10 -18.30
CA GLU A 398 34.40 8.27 -19.51
C GLU A 398 33.22 7.30 -19.68
N LYS A 399 32.82 6.61 -18.60
CA LYS A 399 31.67 5.68 -18.60
C LYS A 399 30.34 6.41 -18.77
N MET A 400 30.21 7.64 -18.26
CA MET A 400 29.00 8.45 -18.49
C MET A 400 28.87 8.92 -19.94
N ALA A 401 30.00 9.17 -20.60
CA ALA A 401 30.04 9.62 -22.01
C ALA A 401 29.86 8.49 -23.03
N GLU A 402 29.99 7.24 -22.62
CA GLU A 402 29.79 6.08 -23.49
C GLU A 402 28.36 6.07 -24.08
N ARG A 403 28.28 5.82 -25.42
CA ARG A 403 27.00 5.73 -26.13
C ARG A 403 26.31 4.38 -26.03
N HIS A 404 26.93 3.40 -25.36
CA HIS A 404 26.34 2.10 -25.17
C HIS A 404 25.11 2.20 -24.22
N HIS A 405 24.01 1.62 -24.66
CA HIS A 405 22.85 1.47 -23.79
C HIS A 405 23.18 0.45 -22.69
N ALA A 406 22.92 0.82 -21.45
CA ALA A 406 22.97 -0.11 -20.34
C ALA A 406 21.85 -1.16 -20.48
N GLU A 407 21.93 -2.23 -19.70
CA GLU A 407 20.91 -3.27 -19.70
C GLU A 407 19.52 -2.71 -19.35
N SER A 408 18.50 -3.08 -20.13
CA SER A 408 17.14 -2.59 -19.94
C SER A 408 16.45 -3.21 -18.72
N SER A 409 15.54 -2.48 -18.12
CA SER A 409 14.67 -3.02 -17.04
C SER A 409 13.90 -4.26 -17.47
N ALA A 410 13.50 -4.35 -18.73
CA ALA A 410 12.77 -5.52 -19.26
C ALA A 410 13.60 -6.81 -19.15
N SER A 411 14.89 -6.76 -19.55
CA SER A 411 15.80 -7.90 -19.45
C SER A 411 16.03 -8.34 -18.00
N ILE A 412 16.27 -7.41 -17.08
CA ILE A 412 16.42 -7.70 -15.65
C ILE A 412 15.12 -8.30 -15.09
N ARG A 413 13.97 -7.70 -15.45
CA ARG A 413 12.65 -8.15 -14.99
C ARG A 413 12.35 -9.60 -15.38
N GLU A 414 12.74 -10.02 -16.56
CA GLU A 414 12.57 -11.42 -16.99
C GLU A 414 13.31 -12.40 -16.09
N ARG A 415 14.56 -12.09 -15.70
CA ARG A 415 15.35 -12.94 -14.76
C ARG A 415 14.69 -12.93 -13.36
N VAL A 416 14.26 -11.76 -12.88
CA VAL A 416 13.54 -11.64 -11.61
C VAL A 416 12.27 -12.49 -11.62
N ILE A 417 11.46 -12.44 -12.69
CA ILE A 417 10.24 -13.25 -12.81
C ILE A 417 10.55 -14.75 -12.80
N LYS A 418 11.62 -15.18 -13.49
CA LYS A 418 12.05 -16.60 -13.48
C LYS A 418 12.41 -17.05 -12.07
N ALA A 419 13.22 -16.29 -11.34
CA ALA A 419 13.59 -16.59 -9.95
C ALA A 419 12.36 -16.62 -9.02
N ARG A 420 11.41 -15.70 -9.20
CA ARG A 420 10.14 -15.66 -8.43
C ARG A 420 9.23 -16.85 -8.72
N LYS A 421 9.21 -17.37 -9.95
CA LYS A 421 8.47 -18.61 -10.27
C LYS A 421 9.03 -19.81 -9.51
N ILE A 422 10.35 -19.94 -9.41
CA ILE A 422 10.99 -21.00 -8.60
C ILE A 422 10.58 -20.88 -7.13
N GLN A 423 10.58 -19.67 -6.58
CA GLN A 423 10.16 -19.42 -5.20
C GLN A 423 8.69 -19.72 -4.99
N ALA A 424 7.81 -19.33 -5.92
CA ALA A 424 6.38 -19.62 -5.85
C ALA A 424 6.11 -21.15 -5.83
N GLN A 425 6.84 -21.93 -6.61
CA GLN A 425 6.75 -23.40 -6.57
C GLN A 425 7.27 -23.95 -5.24
N ARG A 426 8.41 -23.44 -4.75
CA ARG A 426 9.01 -23.84 -3.46
C ARG A 426 8.06 -23.61 -2.28
N PHE A 427 7.34 -22.50 -2.29
CA PHE A 427 6.48 -22.09 -1.18
C PHE A 427 4.99 -22.39 -1.41
N ALA A 428 4.64 -23.17 -2.43
CA ALA A 428 3.24 -23.48 -2.74
C ALA A 428 2.45 -24.08 -1.55
N ASN A 429 3.13 -24.83 -0.68
CA ASN A 429 2.54 -25.45 0.52
C ASN A 429 2.77 -24.61 1.80
N HIS A 430 3.29 -23.40 1.70
CA HIS A 430 3.58 -22.50 2.84
C HIS A 430 2.80 -21.19 2.72
N PRO A 431 1.53 -21.16 3.18
CA PRO A 431 0.68 -19.97 3.06
C PRO A 431 1.33 -18.75 3.76
N GLY A 432 1.27 -17.59 3.11
CA GLY A 432 1.83 -16.34 3.63
C GLY A 432 3.31 -16.10 3.29
N ILE A 433 4.00 -17.06 2.62
CA ILE A 433 5.38 -16.91 2.18
C ILE A 433 5.42 -16.87 0.64
N TYR A 434 5.91 -15.77 0.10
CA TYR A 434 5.91 -15.48 -1.34
C TYR A 434 7.32 -15.32 -1.93
N CYS A 435 8.34 -15.18 -1.09
CA CYS A 435 9.72 -14.96 -1.52
C CYS A 435 10.73 -15.37 -0.46
N ASN A 436 12.00 -15.50 -0.86
CA ASN A 436 13.06 -15.99 0.01
C ASN A 436 13.33 -15.11 1.25
N ALA A 437 13.17 -13.77 1.13
CA ALA A 437 13.32 -12.88 2.29
C ALA A 437 12.34 -13.21 3.43
N GLN A 438 11.25 -13.87 3.10
CA GLN A 438 10.19 -14.21 4.04
C GLN A 438 10.37 -15.59 4.72
N MET A 439 11.39 -16.37 4.35
CA MET A 439 11.64 -17.65 5.00
C MET A 439 11.87 -17.50 6.50
N GLU A 440 11.22 -18.33 7.28
CA GLU A 440 11.46 -18.51 8.70
C GLU A 440 12.61 -19.49 8.95
N ALA A 441 13.07 -19.60 10.20
CA ALA A 441 14.21 -20.44 10.56
C ALA A 441 14.07 -21.91 10.11
N GLY A 442 12.88 -22.49 10.24
CA GLY A 442 12.61 -23.87 9.79
C GLY A 442 12.79 -24.04 8.28
N LEU A 443 12.35 -23.06 7.49
CA LEU A 443 12.47 -23.12 6.03
C LEU A 443 13.89 -22.82 5.54
N LEU A 444 14.70 -22.07 6.30
CA LEU A 444 16.12 -21.91 6.01
C LEU A 444 16.86 -23.24 6.09
N HIS A 445 16.56 -24.05 7.09
CA HIS A 445 17.14 -25.40 7.20
C HIS A 445 16.70 -26.32 6.07
N LEU A 446 15.51 -26.13 5.51
CA LEU A 446 14.99 -26.98 4.45
C LEU A 446 15.50 -26.57 3.05
N TYR A 447 15.53 -25.25 2.77
CA TYR A 447 15.73 -24.75 1.40
C TYR A 447 17.03 -23.97 1.18
N ALA A 448 17.73 -23.56 2.23
CA ALA A 448 18.90 -22.70 2.12
C ALA A 448 20.18 -23.31 2.72
N GLN A 449 20.33 -24.62 2.59
CA GLN A 449 21.54 -25.32 3.05
C GLN A 449 22.69 -25.20 2.04
N PRO A 450 23.86 -24.65 2.44
CA PRO A 450 25.05 -24.61 1.59
C PRO A 450 25.72 -25.97 1.51
N ASN A 451 26.52 -26.18 0.47
CA ASN A 451 27.43 -27.29 0.40
C ASN A 451 28.60 -27.16 1.42
N GLU A 452 29.41 -28.20 1.60
CA GLU A 452 30.52 -28.20 2.58
C GLU A 452 31.52 -27.06 2.37
N ALA A 453 31.86 -26.73 1.11
CA ALA A 453 32.76 -25.64 0.78
C ALA A 453 32.14 -24.29 1.17
N GLY A 454 30.83 -24.10 0.94
CA GLY A 454 30.08 -22.94 1.36
C GLY A 454 30.01 -22.81 2.88
N LEU A 455 29.78 -23.88 3.61
CA LEU A 455 29.79 -23.87 5.08
C LEU A 455 31.13 -23.44 5.66
N LYS A 456 32.25 -23.90 5.08
CA LYS A 456 33.62 -23.48 5.48
C LYS A 456 33.81 -21.97 5.24
N LEU A 457 33.42 -21.49 4.06
CA LEU A 457 33.48 -20.06 3.73
C LEU A 457 32.65 -19.22 4.71
N LEU A 458 31.38 -19.61 4.95
CA LEU A 458 30.49 -18.93 5.84
C LEU A 458 31.01 -18.87 7.28
N ARG A 459 31.54 -19.99 7.81
CA ARG A 459 32.20 -20.04 9.12
C ARG A 459 33.36 -19.05 9.21
N THR A 460 34.21 -19.03 8.18
CA THR A 460 35.34 -18.08 8.13
C THR A 460 34.88 -16.63 8.12
N ALA A 461 33.86 -16.32 7.32
CA ALA A 461 33.27 -14.98 7.26
C ALA A 461 32.63 -14.54 8.59
N MET A 462 31.85 -15.43 9.23
CA MET A 462 31.24 -15.18 10.54
C MET A 462 32.30 -14.79 11.60
N THR A 463 33.41 -15.56 11.63
CA THR A 463 34.48 -15.30 12.60
C THR A 463 35.28 -14.04 12.27
N ARG A 464 35.65 -13.82 10.97
CA ARG A 464 36.50 -12.69 10.57
C ARG A 464 35.78 -11.35 10.59
N LEU A 465 34.47 -11.33 10.29
CA LEU A 465 33.65 -10.13 10.20
C LEU A 465 32.79 -9.94 11.46
N ASN A 466 32.99 -10.76 12.50
CA ASN A 466 32.20 -10.75 13.76
C ASN A 466 30.69 -10.65 13.54
N LEU A 467 30.17 -11.44 12.59
CA LEU A 467 28.76 -11.37 12.17
C LEU A 467 27.83 -12.02 13.19
N SER A 468 26.66 -11.41 13.42
CA SER A 468 25.64 -11.94 14.33
C SER A 468 24.93 -13.18 13.79
N ALA A 469 24.28 -13.97 14.65
CA ALA A 469 23.41 -15.07 14.25
C ALA A 469 22.27 -14.63 13.31
N ARG A 470 21.80 -13.37 13.42
CA ARG A 470 20.81 -12.80 12.50
C ARG A 470 21.39 -12.58 11.11
N ALA A 471 22.63 -12.08 11.04
CA ALA A 471 23.35 -11.92 9.77
C ALA A 471 23.51 -13.25 9.03
N TYR A 472 23.78 -14.35 9.76
CA TYR A 472 23.83 -15.69 9.21
C TYR A 472 22.57 -16.07 8.43
N GLY A 473 21.39 -15.92 9.05
CA GLY A 473 20.11 -16.25 8.40
C GLY A 473 19.85 -15.38 7.16
N ARG A 474 20.24 -14.09 7.20
CA ARG A 474 20.07 -13.18 6.07
C ARG A 474 20.99 -13.50 4.91
N ILE A 475 22.26 -13.81 5.17
CA ILE A 475 23.22 -14.27 4.15
C ILE A 475 22.65 -15.51 3.44
N LEU A 476 22.09 -16.47 4.17
CA LEU A 476 21.49 -17.67 3.57
C LEU A 476 20.29 -17.35 2.68
N LYS A 477 19.40 -16.42 3.10
CA LYS A 477 18.26 -15.99 2.29
C LYS A 477 18.71 -15.35 0.99
N VAL A 478 19.71 -14.47 1.06
CA VAL A 478 20.28 -13.79 -0.11
C VAL A 478 21.00 -14.78 -1.02
N ALA A 479 21.81 -15.68 -0.46
CA ALA A 479 22.52 -16.73 -1.21
C ALA A 479 21.52 -17.67 -1.93
N ARG A 480 20.40 -18.03 -1.30
CA ARG A 480 19.33 -18.81 -1.96
C ARG A 480 18.73 -18.04 -3.13
N THR A 481 18.55 -16.74 -3.00
CA THR A 481 18.02 -15.89 -4.08
C THR A 481 19.00 -15.81 -5.25
N ILE A 482 20.29 -15.67 -4.98
CA ILE A 482 21.33 -15.66 -6.02
C ILE A 482 21.35 -17.02 -6.75
N ALA A 483 21.27 -18.14 -6.00
CA ALA A 483 21.19 -19.47 -6.60
C ALA A 483 19.91 -19.67 -7.43
N ASP A 484 18.77 -19.08 -7.05
CA ASP A 484 17.53 -19.10 -7.85
C ASP A 484 17.69 -18.30 -9.15
N LEU A 485 18.39 -17.17 -9.13
CA LEU A 485 18.72 -16.37 -10.33
C LEU A 485 19.61 -17.16 -11.30
N ASP A 486 20.54 -17.94 -10.77
CA ASP A 486 21.44 -18.81 -11.54
C ASP A 486 20.79 -20.16 -11.91
N ASN A 487 19.49 -20.34 -11.59
CA ASN A 487 18.76 -21.60 -11.77
C ASN A 487 19.46 -22.81 -11.14
N SER A 488 20.15 -22.60 -10.02
CA SER A 488 20.89 -23.63 -9.28
C SER A 488 20.04 -24.22 -8.15
N GLU A 489 19.98 -25.54 -8.08
CA GLU A 489 19.29 -26.27 -7.01
C GLU A 489 19.99 -26.08 -5.67
N HIS A 490 21.32 -26.03 -5.67
CA HIS A 490 22.15 -25.96 -4.47
C HIS A 490 22.83 -24.59 -4.34
N ILE A 491 23.00 -24.15 -3.08
CA ILE A 491 23.80 -22.97 -2.77
C ILE A 491 25.28 -23.32 -2.80
N THR A 492 26.02 -22.73 -3.74
CA THR A 492 27.49 -22.93 -3.88
C THR A 492 28.26 -21.86 -3.10
N SER A 493 29.59 -22.06 -3.00
CA SER A 493 30.49 -21.05 -2.39
C SER A 493 30.48 -19.70 -3.13
N ILE A 494 30.22 -19.70 -4.45
CA ILE A 494 30.14 -18.47 -5.25
C ILE A 494 28.90 -17.63 -4.81
N HIS A 495 27.74 -18.28 -4.69
CA HIS A 495 26.50 -17.61 -4.24
C HIS A 495 26.67 -17.02 -2.83
N LEU A 496 27.37 -17.74 -1.94
CA LEU A 496 27.66 -17.26 -0.59
C LEU A 496 28.65 -16.12 -0.58
N ALA A 497 29.70 -16.17 -1.41
CA ALA A 497 30.68 -15.09 -1.51
C ALA A 497 30.01 -13.77 -1.95
N GLU A 498 29.12 -13.84 -2.96
CA GLU A 498 28.32 -12.68 -3.38
C GLU A 498 27.41 -12.20 -2.24
N ALA A 499 26.68 -13.09 -1.56
CA ALA A 499 25.78 -12.72 -0.46
C ALA A 499 26.52 -12.08 0.73
N ILE A 500 27.72 -12.57 1.07
CA ILE A 500 28.57 -12.02 2.13
C ILE A 500 29.06 -10.62 1.75
N SER A 501 29.37 -10.37 0.46
CA SER A 501 29.82 -9.07 0.00
C SER A 501 28.77 -7.96 0.21
N TYR A 502 27.50 -8.31 0.35
CA TYR A 502 26.40 -7.40 0.61
C TYR A 502 26.23 -7.03 2.10
N ARG A 503 27.18 -7.36 2.98
CA ARG A 503 27.14 -7.06 4.42
C ARG A 503 28.28 -6.12 4.85
N ASN A 504 28.51 -5.06 4.08
CA ASN A 504 29.65 -4.15 4.28
C ASN A 504 29.58 -3.33 5.58
N LEU A 505 28.37 -2.89 6.02
CA LEU A 505 28.21 -2.11 7.25
C LEU A 505 28.40 -2.92 8.54
N ASP A 506 28.36 -4.24 8.46
CA ASP A 506 28.55 -5.10 9.64
C ASP A 506 30.05 -5.25 10.01
N ARG A 507 30.95 -4.68 9.23
CA ARG A 507 32.40 -4.69 9.53
C ARG A 507 32.71 -3.69 10.63
N GLU A 508 33.44 -4.11 11.66
CA GLU A 508 33.85 -3.23 12.77
C GLU A 508 34.65 -2.01 12.30
N ASP A 509 35.42 -2.16 11.21
CA ASP A 509 36.32 -1.12 10.65
C ASP A 509 35.63 -0.20 9.61
N TRP A 510 34.33 -0.37 9.35
CA TRP A 510 33.68 0.43 8.29
C TRP A 510 33.62 1.92 8.62
N ALA A 511 33.60 2.28 9.89
CA ALA A 511 33.56 3.68 10.36
C ALA A 511 34.90 4.18 10.94
N GLY A 512 36.01 3.42 10.82
CA GLY A 512 37.36 3.76 11.28
C GLY A 512 37.67 3.25 12.64
#